data_4c6fe8b640be8b933e849a9aac43f017
#
_entry.id   4c6fe8b640be8b933e849a9aac43f017
#
_cell.length_a   1.000
_cell.length_b   1.000
_cell.length_c   1.000
_cell.angle_alpha   90.00
_cell.angle_beta   90.00
_cell.angle_gamma   90.00
#
_symmetry.space_group_name_H-M   'P 1'
#
loop_
_entity.id
_entity.type
_entity.pdbx_description
1 polymer ?
#
loop_
_entity_poly.entity_id
_entity_poly.type
_entity_poly.pdbx_seq_one_letter_code
_entity_poly.pdbx_strand_id
1 'polypeptide(L)'
;MDDRPIAGKTGTHQGFREAWFIGFIPQYTSSVWIGFAEEQLPLTDVEINGELIRNVSGGRVPAPMWKEFMTKVVEELPVLEWPNDPSDLEKYYEIPTVFIPELTGLNVLIAEEIAFSNYLLPEIKLVDSEEAPGLVLS
;
A
#
# COMPACT_ATOMS: atom_id res chain seq x y z
N MET A 1 15.94 12.16 -15.68
CA MET A 1 15.29 12.31 -14.35
C MET A 1 16.10 13.15 -13.35
N ASP A 2 17.18 13.81 -13.79
CA ASP A 2 18.18 14.31 -12.85
C ASP A 2 17.77 15.53 -12.01
N ASP A 3 16.75 16.28 -12.43
CA ASP A 3 16.28 17.49 -11.72
C ASP A 3 14.91 17.28 -11.03
N ARG A 4 14.41 16.05 -10.93
CA ARG A 4 13.11 15.76 -10.31
C ARG A 4 13.29 15.28 -8.88
N PRO A 5 12.46 15.73 -7.94
CA PRO A 5 12.43 15.15 -6.62
C PRO A 5 11.90 13.71 -6.70
N ILE A 6 12.66 12.78 -6.13
CA ILE A 6 12.37 11.34 -6.13
C ILE A 6 12.47 10.83 -4.72
N ALA A 7 11.53 10.01 -4.33
CA ALA A 7 11.61 9.20 -3.13
C ALA A 7 11.30 7.74 -3.45
N GLY A 8 11.80 6.83 -2.64
CA GLY A 8 11.56 5.41 -2.85
C GLY A 8 12.15 4.52 -1.78
N LYS A 9 11.76 3.25 -1.83
CA LYS A 9 12.21 2.23 -0.90
C LYS A 9 12.46 0.92 -1.63
N THR A 10 13.59 0.30 -1.30
CA THR A 10 13.92 -1.06 -1.71
C THR A 10 13.30 -2.07 -0.75
N GLY A 11 12.91 -3.23 -1.28
CA GLY A 11 12.60 -4.44 -0.53
C GLY A 11 13.43 -5.61 -1.04
N THR A 12 14.00 -6.39 -0.14
CA THR A 12 14.73 -7.62 -0.48
C THR A 12 14.33 -8.68 0.53
N HIS A 13 13.79 -9.78 0.04
CA HIS A 13 13.45 -10.92 0.90
C HIS A 13 14.71 -11.60 1.43
N GLN A 14 14.66 -12.06 2.68
CA GLN A 14 15.72 -12.92 3.24
C GLN A 14 15.85 -14.19 2.39
N GLY A 15 17.08 -14.51 1.95
CA GLY A 15 17.34 -15.60 1.01
C GLY A 15 17.09 -15.24 -0.46
N PHE A 16 16.97 -13.95 -0.79
CA PHE A 16 16.91 -13.42 -2.17
C PHE A 16 15.83 -14.05 -3.06
N ARG A 17 14.67 -14.41 -2.51
CA ARG A 17 13.58 -15.03 -3.28
C ARG A 17 12.77 -14.04 -4.09
N GLU A 18 12.76 -12.80 -3.65
CA GLU A 18 12.12 -11.69 -4.33
C GLU A 18 12.81 -10.37 -4.00
N ALA A 19 12.70 -9.44 -4.92
CA ALA A 19 13.26 -8.12 -4.77
C ALA A 19 12.26 -7.06 -5.29
N TRP A 20 12.15 -5.96 -4.56
CA TRP A 20 11.23 -4.87 -4.83
C TRP A 20 11.95 -3.53 -4.90
N PHE A 21 11.42 -2.66 -5.71
CA PHE A 21 11.61 -1.22 -5.58
C PHE A 21 10.28 -0.52 -5.79
N ILE A 22 9.90 0.32 -4.84
CA ILE A 22 8.75 1.21 -4.96
C ILE A 22 9.32 2.62 -4.96
N GLY A 23 9.01 3.39 -5.99
CA GLY A 23 9.48 4.77 -6.12
C GLY A 23 8.38 5.69 -6.58
N PHE A 24 8.50 6.96 -6.25
CA PHE A 24 7.51 7.97 -6.58
C PHE A 24 8.15 9.34 -6.80
N ILE A 25 7.49 10.11 -7.60
CA ILE A 25 7.67 11.53 -7.86
C ILE A 25 6.35 12.24 -7.50
N PRO A 26 6.28 13.57 -7.49
CA PRO A 26 5.02 14.26 -7.17
C PRO A 26 3.79 13.82 -7.99
N GLN A 27 3.99 13.38 -9.25
CA GLN A 27 2.90 13.01 -10.16
C GLN A 27 2.56 11.52 -10.18
N TYR A 28 3.55 10.65 -9.94
CA TYR A 28 3.41 9.22 -10.16
C TYR A 28 4.09 8.38 -9.10
N THR A 29 3.47 7.26 -8.81
CA THR A 29 4.05 6.15 -8.03
C THR A 29 4.08 4.91 -8.91
N SER A 30 5.19 4.19 -8.88
CA SER A 30 5.29 2.88 -9.52
C SER A 30 6.17 1.93 -8.72
N SER A 31 6.01 0.64 -8.98
CA SER A 31 6.82 -0.40 -8.35
C SER A 31 7.35 -1.38 -9.38
N VAL A 32 8.50 -1.95 -9.08
CA VAL A 32 9.10 -3.07 -9.82
C VAL A 32 9.31 -4.21 -8.85
N TRP A 33 8.83 -5.39 -9.26
CA TRP A 33 9.03 -6.63 -8.55
C TRP A 33 9.75 -7.65 -9.44
N ILE A 34 10.64 -8.40 -8.84
CA ILE A 34 11.34 -9.52 -9.46
C ILE A 34 11.23 -10.72 -8.54
N GLY A 35 10.78 -11.83 -9.10
CA GLY A 35 10.60 -13.10 -8.41
C GLY A 35 10.11 -14.18 -9.35
N PHE A 36 9.98 -15.39 -8.85
CA PHE A 36 9.32 -16.47 -9.56
C PHE A 36 7.84 -16.50 -9.18
N ALA A 37 6.96 -16.52 -10.17
CA ALA A 37 5.52 -16.39 -9.94
C ALA A 37 4.90 -17.61 -9.25
N GLU A 38 5.44 -18.82 -9.53
CA GLU A 38 4.87 -20.08 -9.06
C GLU A 38 5.70 -20.75 -7.95
N GLU A 39 6.96 -20.35 -7.82
CA GLU A 39 7.90 -20.97 -6.88
C GLU A 39 8.73 -19.92 -6.16
N GLN A 40 9.04 -20.17 -4.90
CA GLN A 40 9.88 -19.27 -4.11
C GLN A 40 11.37 -19.68 -4.23
N LEU A 41 11.90 -19.65 -5.44
CA LEU A 41 13.30 -19.94 -5.69
C LEU A 41 14.18 -18.72 -5.38
N PRO A 42 15.43 -18.94 -4.87
CA PRO A 42 16.37 -17.86 -4.69
C PRO A 42 16.79 -17.24 -6.04
N LEU A 43 16.82 -15.92 -6.09
CA LEU A 43 17.36 -15.13 -7.20
C LEU A 43 18.88 -14.96 -7.04
N THR A 44 19.59 -16.08 -7.00
CA THR A 44 21.04 -16.15 -6.86
C THR A 44 21.66 -16.70 -8.12
N ASP A 45 22.79 -16.14 -8.53
CA ASP A 45 23.51 -16.51 -9.76
C ASP A 45 22.61 -16.52 -11.01
N VAL A 46 21.76 -15.48 -11.13
CA VAL A 46 20.86 -15.30 -12.28
C VAL A 46 21.51 -14.42 -13.33
N GLU A 47 21.29 -14.74 -14.59
CA GLU A 47 21.73 -13.92 -15.72
C GLU A 47 20.61 -12.95 -16.11
N ILE A 48 20.91 -11.65 -16.10
CA ILE A 48 19.99 -10.59 -16.53
C ILE A 48 20.73 -9.73 -17.55
N ASN A 49 20.19 -9.65 -18.78
CA ASN A 49 20.79 -8.92 -19.89
C ASN A 49 22.26 -9.25 -20.16
N GLY A 50 22.66 -10.54 -19.99
CA GLY A 50 24.02 -11.00 -20.20
C GLY A 50 24.97 -10.74 -19.02
N GLU A 51 24.52 -10.17 -17.93
CA GLU A 51 25.28 -9.99 -16.69
C GLU A 51 24.89 -11.01 -15.63
N LEU A 52 25.86 -11.72 -15.08
CA LEU A 52 25.66 -12.64 -13.96
C LEU A 52 25.52 -11.87 -12.65
N ILE A 53 24.35 -11.96 -12.05
CA ILE A 53 24.03 -11.31 -10.78
C ILE A 53 23.96 -12.37 -9.68
N ARG A 54 24.91 -12.33 -8.76
CA ARG A 54 24.99 -13.32 -7.67
C ARG A 54 23.82 -13.29 -6.70
N ASN A 55 23.37 -12.08 -6.33
CA ASN A 55 22.26 -11.88 -5.41
C ASN A 55 21.42 -10.70 -5.91
N VAL A 56 20.20 -10.95 -6.30
CA VAL A 56 19.29 -9.90 -6.70
C VAL A 56 18.75 -9.21 -5.45
N SER A 57 18.93 -7.90 -5.39
CA SER A 57 18.37 -7.06 -4.33
C SER A 57 17.60 -5.90 -4.95
N GLY A 58 16.70 -5.30 -4.17
CA GLY A 58 15.85 -4.19 -4.63
C GLY A 58 16.64 -3.00 -5.21
N GLY A 59 17.82 -2.71 -4.63
CA GLY A 59 18.68 -1.62 -5.12
C GLY A 59 19.52 -1.99 -6.35
N ARG A 60 19.80 -3.29 -6.56
CA ARG A 60 20.69 -3.74 -7.62
C ARG A 60 20.00 -3.93 -8.97
N VAL A 61 18.75 -4.41 -8.95
CA VAL A 61 18.01 -4.72 -10.19
C VAL A 61 16.70 -3.93 -10.28
N PRO A 62 15.73 -4.05 -9.36
CA PRO A 62 14.47 -3.31 -9.48
C PRO A 62 14.63 -1.79 -9.52
N ALA A 63 15.53 -1.21 -8.73
CA ALA A 63 15.69 0.25 -8.70
C ALA A 63 16.25 0.83 -10.03
N PRO A 64 17.28 0.27 -10.67
CA PRO A 64 17.69 0.66 -12.02
C PRO A 64 16.59 0.50 -13.07
N MET A 65 15.84 -0.61 -13.03
CA MET A 65 14.72 -0.84 -13.96
C MET A 65 13.61 0.20 -13.76
N TRP A 66 13.27 0.52 -12.51
CA TRP A 66 12.33 1.58 -12.16
C TRP A 66 12.80 2.93 -12.72
N LYS A 67 14.09 3.26 -12.55
CA LYS A 67 14.66 4.50 -13.05
C LYS A 67 14.55 4.59 -14.57
N GLU A 68 14.89 3.53 -15.30
CA GLU A 68 14.79 3.48 -16.76
C GLU A 68 13.33 3.67 -17.22
N PHE A 69 12.39 2.93 -16.62
CA PHE A 69 10.97 3.04 -16.90
C PHE A 69 10.46 4.47 -16.66
N MET A 70 10.70 4.99 -15.46
CA MET A 70 10.21 6.32 -15.07
C MET A 70 10.86 7.44 -15.91
N THR A 71 12.09 7.28 -16.36
CA THR A 71 12.74 8.26 -17.25
C THR A 71 11.92 8.44 -18.53
N LYS A 72 11.41 7.34 -19.10
CA LYS A 72 10.56 7.39 -20.30
C LYS A 72 9.17 7.94 -20.00
N VAL A 73 8.57 7.54 -18.86
CA VAL A 73 7.23 8.01 -18.46
C VAL A 73 7.17 9.53 -18.27
N VAL A 74 8.24 10.12 -17.78
CA VAL A 74 8.26 11.56 -17.43
C VAL A 74 8.89 12.46 -18.48
N GLU A 75 9.28 11.93 -19.63
CA GLU A 75 10.04 12.66 -20.65
C GLU A 75 9.36 13.96 -21.10
N GLU A 76 8.04 13.93 -21.26
CA GLU A 76 7.24 15.08 -21.68
C GLU A 76 6.50 15.80 -20.52
N LEU A 77 6.74 15.38 -19.27
CA LEU A 77 6.05 15.93 -18.12
C LEU A 77 6.83 17.08 -17.45
N PRO A 78 6.14 18.11 -16.95
CA PRO A 78 6.79 19.17 -16.20
C PRO A 78 7.45 18.63 -14.92
N VAL A 79 8.53 19.26 -14.49
CA VAL A 79 9.12 19.00 -13.17
C VAL A 79 8.25 19.67 -12.12
N LEU A 80 7.77 18.89 -11.15
CA LEU A 80 7.05 19.40 -9.98
C LEU A 80 7.88 19.16 -8.73
N GLU A 81 7.77 20.08 -7.78
CA GLU A 81 8.34 19.95 -6.45
C GLU A 81 7.38 19.27 -5.49
N TRP A 82 7.92 18.72 -4.39
CA TRP A 82 7.09 18.26 -3.29
C TRP A 82 6.33 19.44 -2.66
N PRO A 83 5.12 19.22 -2.16
CA PRO A 83 4.44 20.23 -1.36
C PRO A 83 5.32 20.66 -0.19
N ASN A 84 5.58 21.97 -0.06
CA ASN A 84 6.47 22.50 0.96
C ASN A 84 5.84 22.54 2.37
N ASP A 85 4.52 22.44 2.45
CA ASP A 85 3.78 22.54 3.71
C ASP A 85 3.02 21.25 3.99
N PRO A 86 3.30 20.56 5.12
CA PRO A 86 2.50 19.42 5.55
C PRO A 86 1.01 19.74 5.73
N SER A 87 0.64 21.00 6.00
CA SER A 87 -0.77 21.43 6.06
C SER A 87 -1.48 21.39 4.71
N ASP A 88 -0.74 21.48 3.61
CA ASP A 88 -1.29 21.25 2.27
C ASP A 88 -1.63 19.77 2.03
N LEU A 89 -1.05 18.85 2.80
CA LEU A 89 -1.39 17.42 2.74
C LEU A 89 -2.78 17.15 3.32
N GLU A 90 -3.26 17.94 4.29
CA GLU A 90 -4.61 17.81 4.82
C GLU A 90 -5.69 18.00 3.74
N LYS A 91 -5.41 18.78 2.68
CA LYS A 91 -6.32 18.92 1.54
C LYS A 91 -6.40 17.66 0.66
N TYR A 92 -5.39 16.80 0.72
CA TYR A 92 -5.32 15.56 -0.06
C TYR A 92 -5.69 14.32 0.76
N TYR A 93 -5.69 14.45 2.09
CA TYR A 93 -6.15 13.43 3.02
C TYR A 93 -7.44 13.90 3.68
N GLU A 94 -8.51 13.99 2.92
CA GLU A 94 -9.83 13.83 3.54
C GLU A 94 -9.84 12.41 4.11
N ILE A 95 -9.56 12.31 5.42
CA ILE A 95 -9.84 11.06 6.14
C ILE A 95 -11.35 10.85 5.93
N PRO A 96 -11.76 9.79 5.22
CA PRO A 96 -13.17 9.56 5.03
C PRO A 96 -13.81 9.47 6.41
N THR A 97 -14.63 10.47 6.75
CA THR A 97 -15.42 10.46 7.98
C THR A 97 -16.43 9.35 7.82
N VAL A 98 -16.20 8.22 8.49
CA VAL A 98 -17.18 7.14 8.53
C VAL A 98 -18.27 7.54 9.53
N PHE A 99 -19.50 7.62 9.06
CA PHE A 99 -20.65 7.82 9.92
C PHE A 99 -20.87 6.56 10.76
N ILE A 100 -20.85 6.71 12.09
CA ILE A 100 -21.19 5.63 13.01
C ILE A 100 -22.70 5.72 13.26
N PRO A 101 -23.52 4.80 12.75
CA PRO A 101 -24.96 4.81 12.96
C PRO A 101 -25.29 4.48 14.42
N GLU A 102 -26.44 4.97 14.89
CA GLU A 102 -26.99 4.56 16.20
C GLU A 102 -27.46 3.10 16.11
N LEU A 103 -26.86 2.23 16.88
CA LEU A 103 -27.13 0.79 16.88
C LEU A 103 -27.80 0.30 18.17
N THR A 104 -27.86 1.15 19.21
CA THR A 104 -28.41 0.78 20.52
C THR A 104 -29.88 0.39 20.42
N GLY A 105 -30.25 -0.70 21.07
CA GLY A 105 -31.62 -1.22 21.07
C GLY A 105 -32.02 -1.98 19.81
N LEU A 106 -31.17 -2.07 18.81
CA LEU A 106 -31.41 -2.92 17.63
C LEU A 106 -31.06 -4.38 17.91
N ASN A 107 -31.72 -5.28 17.17
CA ASN A 107 -31.30 -6.66 17.14
C ASN A 107 -29.89 -6.76 16.54
N VAL A 108 -29.04 -7.62 17.10
CA VAL A 108 -27.63 -7.75 16.72
C VAL A 108 -27.44 -8.02 15.22
N LEU A 109 -28.29 -8.84 14.60
CA LEU A 109 -28.18 -9.12 13.15
C LEU A 109 -28.48 -7.90 12.29
N ILE A 110 -29.45 -7.07 12.71
CA ILE A 110 -29.78 -5.80 12.02
C ILE A 110 -28.65 -4.79 12.23
N ALA A 111 -28.11 -4.74 13.44
CA ALA A 111 -26.99 -3.85 13.76
C ALA A 111 -25.73 -4.21 12.95
N GLU A 112 -25.42 -5.50 12.78
CA GLU A 112 -24.33 -5.94 11.91
C GLU A 112 -24.54 -5.53 10.45
N GLU A 113 -25.76 -5.73 9.90
CA GLU A 113 -26.07 -5.35 8.53
C GLU A 113 -25.91 -3.82 8.32
N ILE A 114 -26.39 -3.02 9.28
CA ILE A 114 -26.23 -1.56 9.24
C ILE A 114 -24.74 -1.17 9.34
N ALA A 115 -23.98 -1.80 10.23
CA ALA A 115 -22.55 -1.55 10.37
C ALA A 115 -21.80 -1.86 9.06
N PHE A 116 -22.01 -3.03 8.46
CA PHE A 116 -21.38 -3.41 7.18
C PHE A 116 -21.76 -2.48 6.04
N SER A 117 -23.02 -2.04 5.97
CA SER A 117 -23.46 -1.09 4.93
C SER A 117 -22.82 0.29 5.07
N ASN A 118 -22.30 0.61 6.25
CA ASN A 118 -21.52 1.82 6.54
C ASN A 118 -20.01 1.58 6.58
N TYR A 119 -19.52 0.47 6.00
CA TYR A 119 -18.09 0.09 5.94
C TYR A 119 -17.43 -0.12 7.30
N LEU A 120 -18.20 -0.47 8.32
CA LEU A 120 -17.73 -0.81 9.66
C LEU A 120 -17.60 -2.32 9.79
N LEU A 121 -16.58 -2.77 10.53
CA LEU A 121 -16.40 -4.18 10.92
C LEU A 121 -16.75 -4.29 12.41
N PRO A 122 -17.98 -4.68 12.79
CA PRO A 122 -18.37 -4.77 14.19
C PRO A 122 -17.71 -5.99 14.87
N GLU A 123 -17.25 -5.80 16.09
CA GLU A 123 -16.87 -6.88 16.99
C GLU A 123 -17.99 -7.07 18.02
N ILE A 124 -18.55 -8.28 18.07
CA ILE A 124 -19.64 -8.58 18.99
C ILE A 124 -19.05 -9.12 20.31
N LYS A 125 -19.36 -8.43 21.40
CA LYS A 125 -19.04 -8.89 22.75
C LYS A 125 -20.31 -9.15 23.53
N LEU A 126 -20.49 -10.40 23.96
CA LEU A 126 -21.61 -10.76 24.81
C LEU A 126 -21.38 -10.28 26.25
N VAL A 127 -22.39 -9.66 26.82
CA VAL A 127 -22.42 -9.21 28.21
C VAL A 127 -23.72 -9.66 28.89
N ASP A 128 -23.67 -9.91 30.20
CA ASP A 128 -24.87 -10.20 30.98
C ASP A 128 -25.68 -8.90 31.14
N SER A 129 -26.99 -8.98 30.89
CA SER A 129 -27.91 -7.84 30.97
C SER A 129 -29.30 -8.30 31.33
N GLU A 130 -30.10 -7.41 31.92
CA GLU A 130 -31.52 -7.62 32.19
C GLU A 130 -32.39 -7.40 30.93
N GLU A 131 -31.81 -6.86 29.86
CA GLU A 131 -32.49 -6.64 28.58
C GLU A 131 -32.72 -7.95 27.81
N ALA A 132 -33.57 -7.89 26.80
CA ALA A 132 -33.86 -9.04 25.95
C ALA A 132 -32.62 -9.54 25.24
N PRO A 133 -32.41 -10.88 25.13
CA PRO A 133 -31.25 -11.43 24.44
C PRO A 133 -31.16 -10.99 22.99
N GLY A 134 -29.93 -10.67 22.54
CA GLY A 134 -29.66 -10.31 21.18
C GLY A 134 -29.90 -8.84 20.84
N LEU A 135 -30.04 -7.95 21.82
CA LEU A 135 -30.05 -6.51 21.65
C LEU A 135 -28.67 -5.93 21.82
N VAL A 136 -28.40 -4.86 21.06
CA VAL A 136 -27.19 -4.05 21.21
C VAL A 136 -27.37 -3.09 22.38
N LEU A 137 -26.43 -3.12 23.30
CA LEU A 137 -26.39 -2.23 24.47
C LEU A 137 -25.47 -1.04 24.18
N SER A 138 -25.67 0.05 24.92
CA SER A 138 -24.84 1.27 24.82
C SER A 138 -23.42 1.10 25.39
#